data_6be4a3330f43b4d4489655b6bd32cf5a
#
_entry.id   6be4a3330f43b4d4489655b6bd32cf5a
#
_cell.length_a   1.000
_cell.length_b   1.000
_cell.length_c   1.000
_cell.angle_alpha   90.00
_cell.angle_beta   90.00
_cell.angle_gamma   90.00
#
_symmetry.space_group_name_H-M   'P 1'
#
loop_
_entity.id
_entity.type
_entity.pdbx_description
1 polymer ?
#
loop_
_entity_poly.entity_id
_entity_poly.type
_entity_poly.pdbx_seq_one_letter_code
_entity_poly.pdbx_strand_id
1 'polypeptide(L)'
;MEKLFLNHLKKNFPSIPVSKLIIAVSGGVDSIVLFHLCLKLKLNFFVAHCNFKLREKESDLDEKFVRDLAIKHNIKFYTKSFNTKKLSNNDNKSIQMVARELRYSWFEELSKELNVKHILTAHHLDDSLETFLINLSRGSGIDGLLGIPKVNDTVFRPLLIFKKDEILSYAKENKITWREDSSNKKNEYLRNQIRLEVLPKLKEINPNLLENFSKSIDRLQQSKSIIKDKMDDFVSDVSFTRDKNIYFEINKIKQVSNIDAYLYELLKKYNFTQWDDIRDLLDSQSGKQIISKTHKLLKDREHLILAKNSELENKSLLINKSSKEVAVSAGKIKISVAKKISKQDLDVIYLDSAKLDFPLRVRSVLSGDYFYPFGMNGKKKVSKYLKDEKTSVFDKDKVLILETSKNKIIWVVGMRLDDRFSVTDNTKEITKIELIR
;
A
#
# COMPACT_ATOMS: atom_id res chain seq x y z
N MET A 1 -5.26 -19.15 -33.30
CA MET A 1 -5.02 -18.60 -31.94
C MET A 1 -3.77 -19.18 -31.26
N GLU A 2 -3.56 -20.52 -31.22
CA GLU A 2 -2.44 -21.19 -30.51
C GLU A 2 -1.06 -20.68 -30.88
N LYS A 3 -0.74 -20.61 -32.20
CA LYS A 3 0.57 -20.11 -32.69
C LYS A 3 0.84 -18.66 -32.26
N LEU A 4 -0.17 -17.79 -32.33
CA LEU A 4 -0.05 -16.40 -31.90
C LEU A 4 0.15 -16.31 -30.38
N PHE A 5 -0.59 -17.10 -29.60
CA PHE A 5 -0.46 -17.17 -28.16
C PHE A 5 0.95 -17.63 -27.74
N LEU A 6 1.48 -18.70 -28.35
CA LEU A 6 2.83 -19.18 -28.08
C LEU A 6 3.91 -18.13 -28.41
N ASN A 7 3.80 -17.47 -29.57
CA ASN A 7 4.72 -16.42 -29.97
C ASN A 7 4.67 -15.22 -29.00
N HIS A 8 3.46 -14.87 -28.59
CA HIS A 8 3.25 -13.81 -27.61
C HIS A 8 3.87 -14.15 -26.25
N LEU A 9 3.70 -15.38 -25.76
CA LEU A 9 4.33 -15.85 -24.53
C LEU A 9 5.87 -15.75 -24.63
N LYS A 10 6.45 -16.30 -25.69
CA LYS A 10 7.93 -16.29 -25.90
C LYS A 10 8.50 -14.87 -25.94
N LYS A 11 7.80 -13.95 -26.62
CA LYS A 11 8.25 -12.56 -26.79
C LYS A 11 8.07 -11.70 -25.55
N ASN A 12 6.91 -11.78 -24.90
CA ASN A 12 6.52 -10.84 -23.83
C ASN A 12 6.61 -11.43 -22.43
N PHE A 13 6.64 -12.77 -22.31
CA PHE A 13 6.65 -13.49 -21.03
C PHE A 13 7.57 -14.72 -21.10
N PRO A 14 8.87 -14.56 -21.40
CA PRO A 14 9.78 -15.67 -21.68
C PRO A 14 9.93 -16.67 -20.53
N SER A 15 9.65 -16.25 -19.31
CA SER A 15 9.66 -17.12 -18.13
C SER A 15 8.46 -18.08 -18.04
N ILE A 16 7.32 -17.75 -18.66
CA ILE A 16 6.08 -18.55 -18.53
C ILE A 16 6.23 -19.97 -19.11
N PRO A 17 6.76 -20.18 -20.34
CA PRO A 17 6.82 -21.50 -20.94
C PRO A 17 7.67 -22.52 -20.17
N VAL A 18 8.60 -22.05 -19.35
CA VAL A 18 9.56 -22.90 -18.61
C VAL A 18 9.27 -22.97 -17.09
N SER A 19 8.28 -22.24 -16.63
CA SER A 19 7.93 -22.15 -15.21
C SER A 19 6.71 -22.97 -14.85
N LYS A 20 6.56 -23.25 -13.56
CA LYS A 20 5.31 -23.74 -12.99
C LYS A 20 4.35 -22.57 -12.81
N LEU A 21 3.07 -22.76 -13.14
CA LEU A 21 2.08 -21.69 -13.22
C LEU A 21 0.87 -21.98 -12.35
N ILE A 22 0.14 -20.95 -11.98
CA ILE A 22 -1.22 -21.02 -11.48
C ILE A 22 -2.13 -20.36 -12.51
N ILE A 23 -3.20 -21.02 -12.94
CA ILE A 23 -4.21 -20.45 -13.83
C ILE A 23 -5.47 -20.19 -13.02
N ALA A 24 -5.91 -18.92 -13.00
CA ALA A 24 -7.18 -18.54 -12.39
C ALA A 24 -8.33 -18.90 -13.35
N VAL A 25 -9.15 -19.88 -12.97
CA VAL A 25 -10.25 -20.37 -13.80
C VAL A 25 -11.58 -20.13 -13.10
N SER A 26 -12.41 -19.25 -13.70
CA SER A 26 -13.74 -18.92 -13.18
C SER A 26 -14.85 -19.85 -13.68
N GLY A 27 -14.62 -20.60 -14.76
CA GLY A 27 -15.63 -21.39 -15.46
C GLY A 27 -16.19 -20.70 -16.72
N GLY A 28 -16.03 -19.38 -16.84
CA GLY A 28 -16.43 -18.63 -18.03
C GLY A 28 -15.48 -18.84 -19.23
N VAL A 29 -15.99 -18.55 -20.44
CA VAL A 29 -15.31 -18.87 -21.70
C VAL A 29 -13.86 -18.41 -21.76
N ASP A 30 -13.54 -17.19 -21.29
CA ASP A 30 -12.18 -16.63 -21.37
C ASP A 30 -11.19 -17.45 -20.55
N SER A 31 -11.56 -17.79 -19.31
CA SER A 31 -10.72 -18.58 -18.41
C SER A 31 -10.56 -20.04 -18.88
N ILE A 32 -11.60 -20.59 -19.49
CA ILE A 32 -11.57 -21.96 -20.04
C ILE A 32 -10.72 -22.00 -21.32
N VAL A 33 -10.78 -20.97 -22.16
CA VAL A 33 -9.91 -20.87 -23.35
C VAL A 33 -8.44 -20.73 -22.92
N LEU A 34 -8.15 -19.90 -21.90
CA LEU A 34 -6.80 -19.80 -21.36
C LEU A 34 -6.28 -21.16 -20.85
N PHE A 35 -7.10 -21.87 -20.08
CA PHE A 35 -6.81 -23.24 -19.63
C PHE A 35 -6.48 -24.17 -20.81
N HIS A 36 -7.32 -24.14 -21.85
CA HIS A 36 -7.17 -24.99 -23.03
C HIS A 36 -5.90 -24.68 -23.83
N LEU A 37 -5.57 -23.39 -24.02
CA LEU A 37 -4.34 -22.95 -24.66
C LEU A 37 -3.10 -23.43 -23.90
N CYS A 38 -3.10 -23.30 -22.57
CA CYS A 38 -2.01 -23.78 -21.73
C CYS A 38 -1.87 -25.30 -21.78
N LEU A 39 -2.98 -26.02 -21.82
CA LEU A 39 -3.01 -27.48 -21.99
C LEU A 39 -2.42 -27.90 -23.33
N LYS A 40 -2.86 -27.28 -24.44
CA LYS A 40 -2.36 -27.54 -25.80
C LYS A 40 -0.87 -27.29 -25.94
N LEU A 41 -0.37 -26.25 -25.28
CA LEU A 41 1.06 -25.94 -25.25
C LEU A 41 1.85 -26.77 -24.23
N LYS A 42 1.21 -27.72 -23.54
CA LYS A 42 1.81 -28.61 -22.53
C LYS A 42 2.55 -27.83 -21.42
N LEU A 43 2.00 -26.67 -21.02
CA LEU A 43 2.58 -25.90 -19.93
C LEU A 43 2.34 -26.62 -18.59
N ASN A 44 3.23 -26.45 -17.64
CA ASN A 44 3.10 -27.02 -16.30
C ASN A 44 2.32 -26.05 -15.40
N PHE A 45 1.08 -26.39 -15.04
CA PHE A 45 0.25 -25.48 -14.27
C PHE A 45 -0.69 -26.17 -13.27
N PHE A 46 -1.13 -25.39 -12.30
CA PHE A 46 -2.21 -25.67 -11.37
C PHE A 46 -3.43 -24.83 -11.70
N VAL A 47 -4.62 -25.29 -11.35
CA VAL A 47 -5.86 -24.53 -11.47
C VAL A 47 -6.23 -23.93 -10.10
N ALA A 48 -6.53 -22.64 -10.08
CA ALA A 48 -7.08 -21.94 -8.92
C ALA A 48 -8.47 -21.39 -9.23
N HIS A 49 -9.46 -21.70 -8.39
CA HIS A 49 -10.84 -21.24 -8.49
C HIS A 49 -11.27 -20.51 -7.22
N CYS A 50 -11.85 -19.30 -7.36
CA CYS A 50 -12.44 -18.54 -6.27
C CYS A 50 -13.95 -18.70 -6.28
N ASN A 51 -14.53 -19.29 -5.23
CA ASN A 51 -15.97 -19.38 -5.06
C ASN A 51 -16.44 -18.26 -4.11
N PHE A 52 -17.04 -17.21 -4.65
CA PHE A 52 -17.48 -16.05 -3.86
C PHE A 52 -18.87 -16.20 -3.21
N LYS A 53 -19.53 -17.33 -3.42
CA LYS A 53 -20.89 -17.63 -2.87
C LYS A 53 -21.93 -16.54 -3.17
N LEU A 54 -21.76 -15.79 -4.26
CA LEU A 54 -22.65 -14.66 -4.63
C LEU A 54 -23.95 -15.15 -5.27
N ARG A 55 -23.93 -16.33 -5.90
CA ARG A 55 -25.05 -16.93 -6.64
C ARG A 55 -25.43 -18.30 -6.10
N GLU A 56 -25.16 -18.55 -4.82
CA GLU A 56 -25.49 -19.81 -4.11
C GLU A 56 -25.18 -21.06 -4.94
N LYS A 57 -26.23 -21.79 -5.37
CA LYS A 57 -26.10 -23.06 -6.13
C LYS A 57 -25.32 -22.90 -7.45
N GLU A 58 -25.47 -21.79 -8.17
CA GLU A 58 -24.73 -21.59 -9.42
C GLU A 58 -23.21 -21.48 -9.17
N SER A 59 -22.82 -20.77 -8.09
CA SER A 59 -21.39 -20.66 -7.73
C SER A 59 -20.78 -22.02 -7.40
N ASP A 60 -21.54 -22.92 -6.78
CA ASP A 60 -21.08 -24.28 -6.47
C ASP A 60 -21.02 -25.19 -7.72
N LEU A 61 -21.94 -24.97 -8.66
CA LEU A 61 -21.90 -25.65 -9.96
C LEU A 61 -20.71 -25.19 -10.82
N ASP A 62 -20.34 -23.91 -10.75
CA ASP A 62 -19.14 -23.40 -11.43
C ASP A 62 -17.86 -24.02 -10.84
N GLU A 63 -17.75 -24.09 -9.52
CA GLU A 63 -16.65 -24.77 -8.85
C GLU A 63 -16.56 -26.24 -9.25
N LYS A 64 -17.70 -26.96 -9.23
CA LYS A 64 -17.76 -28.37 -9.65
C LYS A 64 -17.30 -28.54 -11.10
N PHE A 65 -17.79 -27.72 -12.01
CA PHE A 65 -17.40 -27.76 -13.43
C PHE A 65 -15.88 -27.59 -13.61
N VAL A 66 -15.28 -26.61 -12.95
CA VAL A 66 -13.83 -26.36 -13.04
C VAL A 66 -13.03 -27.51 -12.40
N ARG A 67 -13.51 -28.06 -11.29
CA ARG A 67 -12.92 -29.22 -10.61
C ARG A 67 -12.93 -30.46 -11.53
N ASP A 68 -14.07 -30.76 -12.11
CA ASP A 68 -14.23 -31.92 -13.00
C ASP A 68 -13.34 -31.77 -14.25
N LEU A 69 -13.22 -30.56 -14.78
CA LEU A 69 -12.31 -30.24 -15.90
C LEU A 69 -10.84 -30.49 -15.51
N ALA A 70 -10.42 -30.04 -14.35
CA ALA A 70 -9.05 -30.24 -13.87
C ALA A 70 -8.74 -31.74 -13.65
N ILE A 71 -9.67 -32.49 -13.04
CA ILE A 71 -9.55 -33.95 -12.83
C ILE A 71 -9.42 -34.67 -14.17
N LYS A 72 -10.28 -34.32 -15.15
CA LYS A 72 -10.26 -34.95 -16.50
C LYS A 72 -8.89 -34.85 -17.17
N HIS A 73 -8.14 -33.79 -16.89
CA HIS A 73 -6.81 -33.53 -17.48
C HIS A 73 -5.64 -33.82 -16.53
N ASN A 74 -5.88 -34.47 -15.38
CA ASN A 74 -4.85 -34.76 -14.37
C ASN A 74 -4.12 -33.52 -13.83
N ILE A 75 -4.83 -32.41 -13.69
CA ILE A 75 -4.28 -31.14 -13.20
C ILE A 75 -4.71 -30.91 -11.75
N LYS A 76 -3.79 -30.50 -10.89
CA LYS A 76 -4.11 -30.18 -9.50
C LYS A 76 -5.02 -28.96 -9.42
N PHE A 77 -6.08 -29.08 -8.64
CA PHE A 77 -7.12 -28.08 -8.44
C PHE A 77 -7.09 -27.53 -7.02
N TYR A 78 -7.09 -26.22 -6.88
CA TYR A 78 -7.17 -25.48 -5.62
C TYR A 78 -8.39 -24.58 -5.65
N THR A 79 -9.14 -24.54 -4.54
CA THR A 79 -10.31 -23.68 -4.41
C THR A 79 -10.35 -23.02 -3.05
N LYS A 80 -10.89 -21.80 -2.99
CA LYS A 80 -11.20 -21.10 -1.75
C LYS A 80 -12.58 -20.46 -1.87
N SER A 81 -13.44 -20.74 -0.87
CA SER A 81 -14.76 -20.13 -0.77
C SER A 81 -14.72 -18.88 0.13
N PHE A 82 -15.47 -17.85 -0.27
CA PHE A 82 -15.51 -16.56 0.44
C PHE A 82 -16.93 -16.15 0.75
N ASN A 83 -17.18 -15.66 1.98
CA ASN A 83 -18.45 -15.02 2.31
C ASN A 83 -18.38 -13.51 2.01
N THR A 84 -18.44 -13.18 0.71
CA THR A 84 -18.21 -11.83 0.20
C THR A 84 -19.26 -10.82 0.70
N LYS A 85 -20.54 -11.24 0.82
CA LYS A 85 -21.63 -10.37 1.30
C LYS A 85 -21.39 -9.88 2.73
N LYS A 86 -20.94 -10.77 3.63
CA LYS A 86 -20.65 -10.42 5.02
C LYS A 86 -19.49 -9.42 5.14
N LEU A 87 -18.46 -9.59 4.33
CA LEU A 87 -17.26 -8.73 4.34
C LEU A 87 -17.52 -7.35 3.71
N SER A 88 -18.34 -7.29 2.65
CA SER A 88 -18.73 -6.02 2.02
C SER A 88 -19.48 -5.09 2.96
N ASN A 89 -20.37 -5.62 3.80
CA ASN A 89 -21.15 -4.85 4.76
C ASN A 89 -20.28 -4.22 5.88
N ASN A 90 -19.16 -4.86 6.22
CA ASN A 90 -18.27 -4.36 7.27
C ASN A 90 -17.35 -3.21 6.80
N ASP A 91 -16.98 -3.17 5.52
CA ASP A 91 -15.92 -2.29 5.01
C ASP A 91 -16.43 -1.09 4.20
N ASN A 92 -17.75 -0.91 4.04
CA ASN A 92 -18.36 0.12 3.16
C ASN A 92 -17.82 0.10 1.73
N LYS A 93 -17.37 -1.07 1.23
CA LYS A 93 -16.85 -1.28 -0.12
C LYS A 93 -17.87 -2.01 -0.98
N SER A 94 -17.83 -1.78 -2.29
CA SER A 94 -18.65 -2.57 -3.22
C SER A 94 -18.27 -4.07 -3.18
N ILE A 95 -19.26 -4.94 -3.37
CA ILE A 95 -19.07 -6.40 -3.41
C ILE A 95 -17.96 -6.79 -4.41
N GLN A 96 -17.89 -6.11 -5.56
CA GLN A 96 -16.87 -6.36 -6.58
C GLN A 96 -15.46 -5.99 -6.12
N MET A 97 -15.30 -4.88 -5.38
CA MET A 97 -14.01 -4.49 -4.82
C MET A 97 -13.56 -5.52 -3.78
N VAL A 98 -14.44 -5.93 -2.88
CA VAL A 98 -14.13 -6.95 -1.86
C VAL A 98 -13.78 -8.28 -2.52
N ALA A 99 -14.57 -8.75 -3.50
CA ALA A 99 -14.27 -9.98 -4.24
C ALA A 99 -12.92 -9.92 -4.97
N ARG A 100 -12.57 -8.75 -5.51
CA ARG A 100 -11.27 -8.54 -6.15
C ARG A 100 -10.13 -8.60 -5.12
N GLU A 101 -10.22 -7.91 -3.99
CA GLU A 101 -9.22 -7.92 -2.92
C GLU A 101 -8.98 -9.34 -2.39
N LEU A 102 -10.07 -10.07 -2.09
CA LEU A 102 -10.01 -11.46 -1.61
C LEU A 102 -9.35 -12.40 -2.61
N ARG A 103 -9.66 -12.23 -3.91
CA ARG A 103 -9.06 -13.02 -4.99
C ARG A 103 -7.55 -12.85 -5.03
N TYR A 104 -7.07 -11.61 -5.07
CA TYR A 104 -5.64 -11.36 -5.20
C TYR A 104 -4.87 -11.71 -3.92
N SER A 105 -5.44 -11.46 -2.74
CA SER A 105 -4.86 -11.90 -1.47
C SER A 105 -4.69 -13.43 -1.43
N TRP A 106 -5.72 -14.18 -1.82
CA TRP A 106 -5.61 -15.63 -1.87
C TRP A 106 -4.64 -16.13 -2.94
N PHE A 107 -4.59 -15.49 -4.09
CA PHE A 107 -3.60 -15.84 -5.12
C PHE A 107 -2.17 -15.64 -4.62
N GLU A 108 -1.91 -14.60 -3.85
CA GLU A 108 -0.61 -14.36 -3.22
C GLU A 108 -0.28 -15.44 -2.17
N GLU A 109 -1.24 -15.80 -1.32
CA GLU A 109 -1.11 -16.89 -0.34
C GLU A 109 -0.76 -18.21 -1.07
N LEU A 110 -1.55 -18.59 -2.07
CA LEU A 110 -1.37 -19.81 -2.85
C LEU A 110 -0.03 -19.83 -3.62
N SER A 111 0.36 -18.70 -4.15
CA SER A 111 1.66 -18.49 -4.82
C SER A 111 2.84 -18.79 -3.88
N LYS A 112 2.77 -18.30 -2.64
CA LYS A 112 3.78 -18.56 -1.60
C LYS A 112 3.77 -20.04 -1.17
N GLU A 113 2.59 -20.60 -0.91
CA GLU A 113 2.42 -22.01 -0.49
C GLU A 113 3.00 -22.99 -1.51
N LEU A 114 2.72 -22.76 -2.80
CA LEU A 114 3.16 -23.63 -3.88
C LEU A 114 4.54 -23.31 -4.45
N ASN A 115 5.16 -22.21 -3.96
CA ASN A 115 6.39 -21.63 -4.52
C ASN A 115 6.30 -21.39 -6.04
N VAL A 116 5.18 -20.78 -6.49
CA VAL A 116 4.88 -20.48 -7.90
C VAL A 116 4.77 -19.00 -8.10
N LYS A 117 5.61 -18.40 -8.95
CA LYS A 117 5.70 -16.94 -9.15
C LYS A 117 4.79 -16.38 -10.25
N HIS A 118 4.12 -17.24 -11.03
CA HIS A 118 3.37 -16.82 -12.21
C HIS A 118 1.91 -17.25 -12.10
N ILE A 119 1.02 -16.28 -12.02
CA ILE A 119 -0.43 -16.48 -11.98
C ILE A 119 -1.02 -15.92 -13.27
N LEU A 120 -1.69 -16.76 -14.06
CA LEU A 120 -2.31 -16.34 -15.30
C LEU A 120 -3.79 -16.03 -15.08
N THR A 121 -4.24 -14.89 -15.63
CA THR A 121 -5.65 -14.50 -15.65
C THR A 121 -6.10 -14.20 -17.08
N ALA A 122 -7.38 -14.44 -17.37
CA ALA A 122 -7.92 -14.45 -18.72
C ALA A 122 -8.51 -13.09 -19.16
N HIS A 123 -7.92 -11.97 -18.73
CA HIS A 123 -8.32 -10.65 -19.23
C HIS A 123 -7.92 -10.52 -20.70
N HIS A 124 -8.83 -9.95 -21.51
CA HIS A 124 -8.67 -9.78 -22.95
C HIS A 124 -8.73 -8.30 -23.38
N LEU A 125 -8.59 -8.02 -24.68
CA LEU A 125 -8.48 -6.66 -25.21
C LEU A 125 -9.72 -5.80 -24.91
N ASP A 126 -10.91 -6.39 -25.01
CA ASP A 126 -12.17 -5.69 -24.71
C ASP A 126 -12.23 -5.27 -23.21
N ASP A 127 -11.77 -6.12 -22.27
CA ASP A 127 -11.67 -5.75 -20.86
C ASP A 127 -10.74 -4.54 -20.64
N SER A 128 -9.66 -4.47 -21.43
CA SER A 128 -8.72 -3.35 -21.38
C SER A 128 -9.38 -2.05 -21.88
N LEU A 129 -10.19 -2.12 -22.95
CA LEU A 129 -10.95 -0.98 -23.46
C LEU A 129 -12.04 -0.55 -22.46
N GLU A 130 -12.76 -1.49 -21.82
CA GLU A 130 -13.70 -1.18 -20.74
C GLU A 130 -13.00 -0.39 -19.62
N THR A 131 -11.84 -0.86 -19.19
CA THR A 131 -11.06 -0.23 -18.12
C THR A 131 -10.57 1.16 -18.54
N PHE A 132 -10.12 1.31 -19.78
CA PHE A 132 -9.72 2.60 -20.36
C PHE A 132 -10.89 3.60 -20.31
N LEU A 133 -12.08 3.23 -20.76
CA LEU A 133 -13.26 4.10 -20.78
C LEU A 133 -13.71 4.48 -19.36
N ILE A 134 -13.69 3.55 -18.42
CA ILE A 134 -13.98 3.83 -17.00
C ILE A 134 -12.98 4.85 -16.44
N ASN A 135 -11.70 4.66 -16.70
CA ASN A 135 -10.65 5.54 -16.19
C ASN A 135 -10.69 6.93 -16.87
N LEU A 136 -10.96 6.96 -18.17
CA LEU A 136 -11.17 8.20 -18.92
C LEU A 136 -12.33 9.02 -18.33
N SER A 137 -13.46 8.38 -18.05
CA SER A 137 -14.63 9.05 -17.44
C SER A 137 -14.38 9.57 -16.02
N ARG A 138 -13.31 9.08 -15.35
CA ARG A 138 -12.89 9.52 -14.02
C ARG A 138 -11.77 10.56 -14.04
N GLY A 139 -11.36 11.03 -15.20
CA GLY A 139 -10.27 12.00 -15.33
C GLY A 139 -8.89 11.45 -15.02
N SER A 140 -8.64 10.17 -15.27
CA SER A 140 -7.35 9.55 -15.00
C SER A 140 -6.25 10.09 -15.91
N GLY A 141 -5.05 10.27 -15.38
CA GLY A 141 -3.84 10.54 -16.16
C GLY A 141 -3.35 9.31 -16.95
N ILE A 142 -2.18 9.44 -17.57
CA ILE A 142 -1.64 8.43 -18.52
C ILE A 142 -1.59 7.02 -17.91
N ASP A 143 -1.28 6.87 -16.63
CA ASP A 143 -1.22 5.56 -15.96
C ASP A 143 -2.56 4.82 -15.97
N GLY A 144 -3.65 5.52 -15.74
CA GLY A 144 -5.01 4.96 -15.80
C GLY A 144 -5.48 4.69 -17.21
N LEU A 145 -5.02 5.50 -18.18
CA LEU A 145 -5.39 5.36 -19.60
C LEU A 145 -4.65 4.22 -20.32
N LEU A 146 -3.67 3.58 -19.69
CA LEU A 146 -3.02 2.40 -20.26
C LEU A 146 -3.88 1.12 -20.21
N GLY A 147 -5.11 1.19 -19.68
CA GLY A 147 -5.98 0.04 -19.53
C GLY A 147 -5.47 -0.98 -18.51
N ILE A 148 -5.60 -2.26 -18.83
CA ILE A 148 -5.17 -3.35 -17.94
C ILE A 148 -3.68 -3.66 -18.21
N PRO A 149 -2.80 -3.63 -17.19
CA PRO A 149 -1.38 -3.94 -17.38
C PRO A 149 -1.18 -5.42 -17.76
N LYS A 150 -0.23 -5.68 -18.65
CA LYS A 150 0.15 -7.05 -19.09
C LYS A 150 0.64 -7.90 -17.91
N VAL A 151 1.38 -7.26 -17.00
CA VAL A 151 1.91 -7.86 -15.76
C VAL A 151 1.64 -6.91 -14.59
N ASN A 152 1.25 -7.47 -13.46
CA ASN A 152 1.18 -6.76 -12.20
C ASN A 152 1.64 -7.72 -11.10
N ASP A 153 2.82 -7.46 -10.54
CA ASP A 153 3.52 -8.34 -9.60
C ASP A 153 3.64 -9.78 -10.13
N THR A 154 2.92 -10.70 -9.53
CA THR A 154 2.89 -12.13 -9.91
C THR A 154 1.81 -12.47 -10.93
N VAL A 155 0.95 -11.51 -11.32
CA VAL A 155 -0.21 -11.75 -12.19
C VAL A 155 0.07 -11.36 -13.63
N PHE A 156 -0.06 -12.30 -14.54
CA PHE A 156 0.18 -12.19 -15.97
C PHE A 156 -1.13 -12.32 -16.76
N ARG A 157 -1.29 -11.57 -17.84
CA ARG A 157 -2.52 -11.50 -18.64
C ARG A 157 -2.22 -11.75 -20.12
N PRO A 158 -1.97 -13.01 -20.48
CA PRO A 158 -1.50 -13.31 -21.84
C PRO A 158 -2.59 -13.21 -22.93
N LEU A 159 -3.88 -13.13 -22.55
CA LEU A 159 -4.97 -12.96 -23.50
C LEU A 159 -5.26 -11.49 -23.87
N LEU A 160 -4.55 -10.50 -23.30
CA LEU A 160 -4.80 -9.08 -23.60
C LEU A 160 -4.58 -8.67 -25.06
N ILE A 161 -3.93 -9.50 -25.87
CA ILE A 161 -3.76 -9.27 -27.31
C ILE A 161 -4.95 -9.75 -28.16
N PHE A 162 -5.86 -10.53 -27.57
CA PHE A 162 -6.98 -11.14 -28.28
C PHE A 162 -8.29 -10.39 -28.03
N LYS A 163 -9.11 -10.28 -29.09
CA LYS A 163 -10.48 -9.77 -29.01
C LYS A 163 -11.42 -10.84 -28.40
N LYS A 164 -12.48 -10.40 -27.76
CA LYS A 164 -13.50 -11.32 -27.22
C LYS A 164 -14.04 -12.28 -28.26
N ASP A 165 -14.29 -11.77 -29.48
CA ASP A 165 -14.85 -12.55 -30.58
C ASP A 165 -13.88 -13.65 -31.06
N GLU A 166 -12.56 -13.40 -31.05
CA GLU A 166 -11.55 -14.40 -31.37
C GLU A 166 -11.52 -15.53 -30.33
N ILE A 167 -11.68 -15.19 -29.04
CA ILE A 167 -11.77 -16.16 -27.95
C ILE A 167 -13.01 -17.05 -28.10
N LEU A 168 -14.16 -16.43 -28.41
CA LEU A 168 -15.41 -17.16 -28.63
C LEU A 168 -15.33 -18.07 -29.87
N SER A 169 -14.77 -17.58 -30.98
CA SER A 169 -14.58 -18.37 -32.18
C SER A 169 -13.69 -19.58 -31.91
N TYR A 170 -12.55 -19.38 -31.25
CA TYR A 170 -11.67 -20.47 -30.84
C TYR A 170 -12.36 -21.51 -29.96
N ALA A 171 -13.17 -21.05 -28.99
CA ALA A 171 -13.92 -21.97 -28.13
C ALA A 171 -14.91 -22.84 -28.91
N LYS A 172 -15.64 -22.25 -29.87
CA LYS A 172 -16.59 -22.95 -30.74
C LYS A 172 -15.91 -23.93 -31.68
N GLU A 173 -14.85 -23.51 -32.38
CA GLU A 173 -14.08 -24.35 -33.31
C GLU A 173 -13.47 -25.59 -32.63
N ASN A 174 -13.02 -25.42 -31.39
CA ASN A 174 -12.43 -26.53 -30.60
C ASN A 174 -13.45 -27.27 -29.74
N LYS A 175 -14.75 -27.00 -29.90
CA LYS A 175 -15.86 -27.65 -29.14
C LYS A 175 -15.63 -27.58 -27.62
N ILE A 176 -15.08 -26.47 -27.16
CA ILE A 176 -14.81 -26.23 -25.75
C ILE A 176 -16.15 -25.91 -25.06
N THR A 177 -16.45 -26.59 -23.96
CA THR A 177 -17.61 -26.28 -23.11
C THR A 177 -17.23 -25.32 -22.01
N TRP A 178 -18.10 -24.36 -21.71
CA TRP A 178 -17.96 -23.39 -20.63
C TRP A 178 -19.30 -23.14 -19.95
N ARG A 179 -19.28 -22.41 -18.84
CA ARG A 179 -20.51 -21.97 -18.16
C ARG A 179 -20.75 -20.49 -18.41
N GLU A 180 -21.98 -20.12 -18.67
CA GLU A 180 -22.36 -18.71 -18.78
C GLU A 180 -22.66 -18.13 -17.38
N ASP A 181 -22.10 -16.96 -17.11
CA ASP A 181 -22.37 -16.21 -15.89
C ASP A 181 -23.63 -15.34 -16.08
N SER A 182 -24.74 -15.76 -15.43
CA SER A 182 -26.01 -15.02 -15.47
C SER A 182 -25.92 -13.58 -14.96
N SER A 183 -24.93 -13.26 -14.10
CA SER A 183 -24.71 -11.88 -13.60
C SER A 183 -24.19 -10.91 -14.65
N ASN A 184 -23.64 -11.39 -15.76
CA ASN A 184 -23.18 -10.55 -16.88
C ASN A 184 -24.32 -9.81 -17.59
N LYS A 185 -25.57 -10.19 -17.36
CA LYS A 185 -26.76 -9.57 -17.97
C LYS A 185 -27.35 -8.41 -17.14
N LYS A 186 -26.84 -8.13 -15.95
CA LYS A 186 -27.37 -7.07 -15.08
C LYS A 186 -26.63 -5.74 -15.30
N ASN A 187 -27.38 -4.68 -15.60
CA ASN A 187 -26.86 -3.32 -15.86
C ASN A 187 -26.55 -2.49 -14.60
N GLU A 188 -26.49 -3.09 -13.41
CA GLU A 188 -26.34 -2.37 -12.14
C GLU A 188 -24.97 -1.70 -11.95
N TYR A 189 -23.97 -2.04 -12.77
CA TYR A 189 -22.61 -1.58 -12.60
C TYR A 189 -22.08 -0.86 -13.84
N LEU A 190 -21.36 0.25 -13.66
CA LEU A 190 -20.76 1.04 -14.73
C LEU A 190 -20.00 0.19 -15.77
N ARG A 191 -19.28 -0.83 -15.34
CA ARG A 191 -18.55 -1.72 -16.24
C ARG A 191 -19.50 -2.52 -17.15
N ASN A 192 -20.61 -2.99 -16.62
CA ASN A 192 -21.62 -3.72 -17.39
C ASN A 192 -22.35 -2.79 -18.36
N GLN A 193 -22.66 -1.55 -17.96
CA GLN A 193 -23.23 -0.54 -18.87
C GLN A 193 -22.29 -0.26 -20.05
N ILE A 194 -21.00 -0.04 -19.78
CA ILE A 194 -20.01 0.15 -20.85
C ILE A 194 -19.96 -1.07 -21.78
N ARG A 195 -19.93 -2.27 -21.24
CA ARG A 195 -19.87 -3.53 -22.00
C ARG A 195 -21.10 -3.77 -22.86
N LEU A 196 -22.30 -3.52 -22.32
CA LEU A 196 -23.55 -3.89 -22.96
C LEU A 196 -24.14 -2.77 -23.82
N GLU A 197 -23.88 -1.51 -23.51
CA GLU A 197 -24.51 -0.37 -24.18
C GLU A 197 -23.53 0.48 -25.00
N VAL A 198 -22.33 0.75 -24.44
CA VAL A 198 -21.39 1.69 -25.07
C VAL A 198 -20.49 0.99 -26.09
N LEU A 199 -19.85 -0.12 -25.70
CA LEU A 199 -18.91 -0.84 -26.59
C LEU A 199 -19.56 -1.35 -27.88
N PRO A 200 -20.79 -1.93 -27.89
CA PRO A 200 -21.42 -2.37 -29.13
C PRO A 200 -21.63 -1.22 -30.11
N LYS A 201 -22.13 -0.07 -29.62
CA LYS A 201 -22.32 1.13 -30.44
C LYS A 201 -21.02 1.68 -31.02
N LEU A 202 -19.96 1.72 -30.19
CA LEU A 202 -18.64 2.17 -30.67
C LEU A 202 -18.04 1.21 -31.71
N LYS A 203 -18.24 -0.10 -31.57
CA LYS A 203 -17.80 -1.10 -32.54
C LYS A 203 -18.61 -1.03 -33.86
N GLU A 204 -19.89 -0.69 -33.78
CA GLU A 204 -20.74 -0.47 -34.95
C GLU A 204 -20.27 0.76 -35.73
N ILE A 205 -20.00 1.88 -35.07
CA ILE A 205 -19.50 3.11 -35.68
C ILE A 205 -18.09 2.89 -36.26
N ASN A 206 -17.22 2.13 -35.57
CA ASN A 206 -15.85 1.87 -36.02
C ASN A 206 -15.52 0.39 -35.85
N PRO A 207 -15.64 -0.44 -36.88
CA PRO A 207 -15.29 -1.85 -36.84
C PRO A 207 -13.83 -2.14 -36.44
N ASN A 208 -12.92 -1.18 -36.67
CA ASN A 208 -11.50 -1.28 -36.34
C ASN A 208 -11.18 -0.71 -34.95
N LEU A 209 -12.21 -0.42 -34.11
CA LEU A 209 -12.05 0.21 -32.79
C LEU A 209 -10.97 -0.47 -31.94
N LEU A 210 -11.02 -1.80 -31.78
CA LEU A 210 -10.08 -2.53 -30.93
C LEU A 210 -8.65 -2.51 -31.46
N GLU A 211 -8.46 -2.55 -32.77
CA GLU A 211 -7.12 -2.43 -33.37
C GLU A 211 -6.54 -1.03 -33.17
N ASN A 212 -7.36 -0.01 -33.39
CA ASN A 212 -6.98 1.38 -33.19
C ASN A 212 -6.68 1.64 -31.71
N PHE A 213 -7.49 1.09 -30.80
CA PHE A 213 -7.28 1.14 -29.37
C PHE A 213 -5.93 0.51 -28.98
N SER A 214 -5.64 -0.71 -29.47
CA SER A 214 -4.36 -1.38 -29.21
C SER A 214 -3.17 -0.52 -29.65
N LYS A 215 -3.22 0.05 -30.87
CA LYS A 215 -2.17 0.97 -31.37
C LYS A 215 -2.04 2.23 -30.50
N SER A 216 -3.15 2.77 -29.99
CA SER A 216 -3.14 3.95 -29.12
C SER A 216 -2.50 3.63 -27.77
N ILE A 217 -2.82 2.47 -27.18
CA ILE A 217 -2.20 1.99 -25.93
C ILE A 217 -0.69 1.79 -26.11
N ASP A 218 -0.25 1.19 -27.22
CA ASP A 218 1.17 0.99 -27.49
C ASP A 218 1.91 2.34 -27.60
N ARG A 219 1.32 3.35 -28.24
CA ARG A 219 1.89 4.71 -28.30
C ARG A 219 1.95 5.39 -26.93
N LEU A 220 0.88 5.27 -26.13
CA LEU A 220 0.86 5.80 -24.76
C LEU A 220 1.92 5.12 -23.89
N GLN A 221 2.14 3.80 -24.04
CA GLN A 221 3.20 3.06 -23.34
C GLN A 221 4.59 3.56 -23.72
N GLN A 222 4.83 3.82 -25.02
CA GLN A 222 6.09 4.40 -25.47
C GLN A 222 6.33 5.80 -24.90
N SER A 223 5.30 6.67 -24.90
CA SER A 223 5.38 7.99 -24.27
C SER A 223 5.68 7.89 -22.76
N LYS A 224 5.02 6.95 -22.08
CA LYS A 224 5.29 6.69 -20.66
C LYS A 224 6.73 6.21 -20.40
N SER A 225 7.30 5.43 -21.31
CA SER A 225 8.72 5.01 -21.21
C SER A 225 9.66 6.22 -21.23
N ILE A 226 9.44 7.17 -22.16
CA ILE A 226 10.22 8.40 -22.24
C ILE A 226 10.07 9.22 -20.96
N ILE A 227 8.85 9.35 -20.42
CA ILE A 227 8.59 10.04 -19.16
C ILE A 227 9.37 9.35 -18.03
N LYS A 228 9.33 8.02 -17.99
CA LYS A 228 10.03 7.25 -16.95
C LYS A 228 11.54 7.49 -17.01
N ASP A 229 12.14 7.38 -18.19
CA ASP A 229 13.59 7.58 -18.38
C ASP A 229 13.98 8.99 -17.89
N LYS A 230 13.21 10.02 -18.30
CA LYS A 230 13.43 11.39 -17.84
C LYS A 230 13.26 11.56 -16.34
N MET A 231 12.28 10.86 -15.73
CA MET A 231 12.05 10.92 -14.29
C MET A 231 13.13 10.18 -13.51
N ASP A 232 13.65 9.06 -14.01
CA ASP A 232 14.75 8.33 -13.37
C ASP A 232 16.01 9.20 -13.32
N ASP A 233 16.35 9.92 -14.40
CA ASP A 233 17.42 10.92 -14.43
C ASP A 233 17.17 12.05 -13.42
N PHE A 234 15.95 12.61 -13.44
CA PHE A 234 15.57 13.70 -12.55
C PHE A 234 15.64 13.29 -11.07
N VAL A 235 15.11 12.12 -10.72
CA VAL A 235 15.17 11.60 -9.34
C VAL A 235 16.61 11.45 -8.88
N SER A 236 17.48 10.92 -9.73
CA SER A 236 18.92 10.75 -9.39
C SER A 236 19.63 12.08 -9.15
N ASP A 237 19.24 13.13 -9.88
CA ASP A 237 19.81 14.47 -9.72
C ASP A 237 19.29 15.20 -8.47
N VAL A 238 17.97 15.13 -8.21
CA VAL A 238 17.34 15.96 -7.17
C VAL A 238 17.24 15.26 -5.81
N SER A 239 17.48 13.96 -5.69
CA SER A 239 17.20 13.24 -4.46
C SER A 239 18.39 12.47 -3.89
N PHE A 240 18.40 12.36 -2.56
CA PHE A 240 19.27 11.46 -1.81
C PHE A 240 18.53 10.86 -0.62
N THR A 241 19.03 9.73 -0.13
CA THR A 241 18.44 9.03 1.02
C THR A 241 19.31 9.20 2.26
N ARG A 242 18.70 9.59 3.38
CA ARG A 242 19.34 9.67 4.70
C ARG A 242 18.36 9.19 5.77
N ASP A 243 18.80 8.34 6.70
CA ASP A 243 17.99 7.83 7.84
C ASP A 243 16.62 7.26 7.41
N LYS A 244 16.60 6.49 6.32
CA LYS A 244 15.39 5.89 5.69
C LYS A 244 14.40 6.92 5.11
N ASN A 245 14.72 8.20 5.09
CA ASN A 245 13.93 9.26 4.47
C ASN A 245 14.55 9.67 3.13
N ILE A 246 13.70 10.12 2.21
CA ILE A 246 14.13 10.64 0.91
C ILE A 246 14.07 12.16 0.97
N TYR A 247 15.17 12.79 0.61
CA TYR A 247 15.32 14.23 0.54
C TYR A 247 15.32 14.68 -0.91
N PHE A 248 14.56 15.70 -1.24
CA PHE A 248 14.50 16.32 -2.56
C PHE A 248 14.95 17.77 -2.49
N GLU A 249 15.93 18.17 -3.31
CA GLU A 249 16.45 19.54 -3.38
C GLU A 249 15.45 20.47 -4.07
N ILE A 250 14.88 21.42 -3.33
CA ILE A 250 13.85 22.33 -3.84
C ILE A 250 14.35 23.20 -4.97
N ASN A 251 15.58 23.70 -4.87
CA ASN A 251 16.16 24.57 -5.90
C ASN A 251 16.23 23.86 -7.26
N LYS A 252 16.57 22.56 -7.29
CA LYS A 252 16.59 21.77 -8.52
C LYS A 252 15.18 21.50 -9.04
N ILE A 253 14.23 21.22 -8.14
CA ILE A 253 12.81 21.03 -8.53
C ILE A 253 12.28 22.33 -9.18
N LYS A 254 12.65 23.50 -8.69
CA LYS A 254 12.21 24.78 -9.23
C LYS A 254 12.80 25.14 -10.60
N GLN A 255 13.85 24.46 -11.05
CA GLN A 255 14.49 24.70 -12.34
C GLN A 255 13.79 24.04 -13.53
N VAL A 256 12.90 23.07 -13.30
CA VAL A 256 12.18 22.41 -14.39
C VAL A 256 11.05 23.29 -14.93
N SER A 257 10.75 23.17 -16.22
CA SER A 257 9.74 23.98 -16.91
C SER A 257 8.30 23.70 -16.45
N ASN A 258 8.00 22.46 -16.01
CA ASN A 258 6.65 22.06 -15.60
C ASN A 258 6.71 21.37 -14.24
N ILE A 259 6.86 22.19 -13.20
CA ILE A 259 7.03 21.72 -11.81
C ILE A 259 5.89 20.81 -11.36
N ASP A 260 4.65 21.10 -11.73
CA ASP A 260 3.49 20.32 -11.31
C ASP A 260 3.52 18.88 -11.86
N ALA A 261 3.90 18.73 -13.13
CA ALA A 261 4.07 17.41 -13.74
C ALA A 261 5.19 16.60 -13.07
N TYR A 262 6.32 17.25 -12.78
CA TYR A 262 7.44 16.59 -12.10
C TYR A 262 7.09 16.21 -10.66
N LEU A 263 6.44 17.09 -9.90
CA LEU A 263 5.97 16.78 -8.54
C LEU A 263 4.96 15.62 -8.53
N TYR A 264 4.02 15.63 -9.49
CA TYR A 264 3.06 14.55 -9.64
C TYR A 264 3.77 13.21 -9.91
N GLU A 265 4.64 13.14 -10.92
CA GLU A 265 5.38 11.92 -11.25
C GLU A 265 6.28 11.44 -10.09
N LEU A 266 6.90 12.37 -9.37
CA LEU A 266 7.77 12.09 -8.22
C LEU A 266 7.00 11.45 -7.05
N LEU A 267 5.79 11.96 -6.76
CA LEU A 267 5.07 11.70 -5.52
C LEU A 267 3.82 10.83 -5.67
N LYS A 268 3.29 10.59 -6.89
CA LYS A 268 2.05 9.82 -7.11
C LYS A 268 2.04 8.42 -6.48
N LYS A 269 3.19 7.74 -6.39
CA LYS A 269 3.34 6.41 -5.79
C LYS A 269 3.22 6.40 -4.25
N TYR A 270 3.20 7.56 -3.62
CA TYR A 270 3.13 7.71 -2.16
C TYR A 270 1.74 8.14 -1.65
N ASN A 271 0.69 7.99 -2.49
CA ASN A 271 -0.71 8.22 -2.16
C ASN A 271 -1.06 9.65 -1.73
N PHE A 272 -0.35 10.64 -2.24
CA PHE A 272 -0.74 12.04 -2.09
C PHE A 272 -1.88 12.40 -3.04
N THR A 273 -2.78 13.29 -2.60
CA THR A 273 -3.94 13.75 -3.38
C THR A 273 -4.06 15.28 -3.41
N GLN A 274 -3.35 15.99 -2.55
CA GLN A 274 -3.41 17.45 -2.38
C GLN A 274 -2.32 18.11 -3.26
N TRP A 275 -2.49 18.11 -4.58
CA TRP A 275 -1.43 18.54 -5.52
C TRP A 275 -1.13 20.03 -5.45
N ASP A 276 -2.15 20.89 -5.28
CA ASP A 276 -1.97 22.34 -5.10
C ASP A 276 -1.19 22.64 -3.81
N ASP A 277 -1.54 21.99 -2.70
CA ASP A 277 -0.81 22.15 -1.45
C ASP A 277 0.66 21.70 -1.57
N ILE A 278 0.93 20.62 -2.33
CA ILE A 278 2.30 20.13 -2.58
C ILE A 278 3.10 21.16 -3.38
N ARG A 279 2.49 21.80 -4.36
CA ARG A 279 3.10 22.87 -5.12
C ARG A 279 3.45 24.05 -4.21
N ASP A 280 2.50 24.49 -3.38
CA ASP A 280 2.67 25.61 -2.45
C ASP A 280 3.68 25.30 -1.34
N LEU A 281 3.90 24.00 -1.05
CA LEU A 281 4.87 23.58 -0.05
C LEU A 281 6.31 24.01 -0.41
N LEU A 282 6.63 24.10 -1.71
CA LEU A 282 7.96 24.54 -2.17
C LEU A 282 8.33 25.95 -1.67
N ASP A 283 7.34 26.84 -1.53
CA ASP A 283 7.51 28.25 -1.14
C ASP A 283 7.11 28.51 0.31
N SER A 284 6.65 27.48 1.02
CA SER A 284 6.18 27.60 2.40
C SER A 284 7.33 27.71 3.41
N GLN A 285 6.99 28.10 4.63
CA GLN A 285 7.94 28.11 5.76
C GLN A 285 8.39 26.70 6.13
N SER A 286 9.64 26.57 6.57
CA SER A 286 10.19 25.33 7.12
C SER A 286 9.34 24.81 8.28
N GLY A 287 9.03 23.51 8.25
CA GLY A 287 8.16 22.85 9.24
C GLY A 287 6.73 22.61 8.76
N LYS A 288 6.28 23.20 7.63
CA LYS A 288 4.99 22.85 7.03
C LYS A 288 5.05 21.45 6.44
N GLN A 289 3.96 20.67 6.56
CA GLN A 289 3.91 19.30 6.11
C GLN A 289 2.56 18.94 5.49
N ILE A 290 2.57 17.96 4.59
CA ILE A 290 1.40 17.35 3.97
C ILE A 290 1.45 15.85 4.25
N ILE A 291 0.30 15.27 4.62
CA ILE A 291 0.22 13.87 5.03
C ILE A 291 -0.68 13.13 4.04
N SER A 292 -0.16 12.04 3.49
CA SER A 292 -0.92 11.04 2.72
C SER A 292 -1.31 9.86 3.63
N LYS A 293 -2.00 8.86 3.07
CA LYS A 293 -2.33 7.63 3.80
C LYS A 293 -1.09 6.85 4.25
N THR A 294 0.04 6.98 3.56
CA THR A 294 1.24 6.14 3.78
C THR A 294 2.49 6.92 4.12
N HIS A 295 2.55 8.20 3.73
CA HIS A 295 3.74 9.03 3.85
C HIS A 295 3.39 10.45 4.28
N LYS A 296 4.40 11.15 4.81
CA LYS A 296 4.38 12.59 5.04
C LYS A 296 5.47 13.27 4.22
N LEU A 297 5.16 14.42 3.66
CA LEU A 297 6.06 15.29 2.95
C LEU A 297 6.26 16.57 3.78
N LEU A 298 7.49 16.81 4.20
CA LEU A 298 7.87 17.93 5.06
C LEU A 298 8.75 18.91 4.32
N LYS A 299 8.47 20.20 4.44
CA LYS A 299 9.37 21.28 4.04
C LYS A 299 10.41 21.55 5.14
N ASP A 300 11.68 21.37 4.84
CA ASP A 300 12.78 21.76 5.71
C ASP A 300 13.86 22.54 4.96
N ARG A 301 13.92 23.84 5.18
CA ARG A 301 14.85 24.78 4.51
C ARG A 301 14.88 24.57 2.99
N GLU A 302 15.92 23.93 2.48
CA GLU A 302 16.18 23.73 1.04
C GLU A 302 15.65 22.39 0.50
N HIS A 303 15.03 21.57 1.37
CA HIS A 303 14.59 20.21 1.00
C HIS A 303 13.10 19.98 1.25
N LEU A 304 12.50 19.18 0.38
CA LEU A 304 11.31 18.41 0.72
C LEU A 304 11.76 17.04 1.24
N ILE A 305 11.27 16.63 2.40
CA ILE A 305 11.64 15.36 3.02
C ILE A 305 10.43 14.44 3.04
N LEU A 306 10.55 13.33 2.36
CA LEU A 306 9.55 12.29 2.31
C LEU A 306 9.88 11.18 3.32
N ALA A 307 8.98 10.95 4.25
CA ALA A 307 9.08 9.90 5.25
C ALA A 307 7.82 9.03 5.26
N LYS A 308 7.97 7.75 5.59
CA LYS A 308 6.79 6.93 5.91
C LYS A 308 6.09 7.50 7.13
N ASN A 309 4.75 7.43 7.12
CA ASN A 309 4.03 7.66 8.36
C ASN A 309 4.57 6.64 9.35
N SER A 310 5.17 7.09 10.45
CA SER A 310 5.39 6.20 11.57
C SER A 310 4.01 5.67 11.96
N GLU A 311 3.85 4.36 12.02
CA GLU A 311 2.81 3.77 12.83
C GLU A 311 3.17 4.16 14.27
N LEU A 312 2.86 5.40 14.62
CA LEU A 312 2.73 5.80 16.00
C LEU A 312 1.51 5.02 16.49
N GLU A 313 1.74 3.73 16.77
CA GLU A 313 0.89 3.08 17.74
C GLU A 313 0.89 4.03 18.94
N ASN A 314 -0.23 4.75 19.13
CA ASN A 314 -0.56 5.49 20.35
C ASN A 314 -0.72 4.49 21.51
N LYS A 315 0.20 3.54 21.63
CA LYS A 315 0.29 2.62 22.75
C LYS A 315 0.91 3.37 23.89
N SER A 316 0.06 3.99 24.68
CA SER A 316 0.49 4.40 26.03
C SER A 316 0.84 3.13 26.81
N LEU A 317 2.09 3.00 27.23
CA LEU A 317 2.56 1.89 28.05
C LEU A 317 2.41 2.29 29.53
N LEU A 318 1.71 1.46 30.30
CA LEU A 318 1.57 1.65 31.72
C LEU A 318 2.71 0.94 32.47
N ILE A 319 3.29 1.62 33.43
CA ILE A 319 4.36 1.12 34.29
C ILE A 319 3.84 1.05 35.72
N ASN A 320 3.58 -0.14 36.20
CA ASN A 320 3.15 -0.36 37.59
C ASN A 320 4.34 -0.21 38.56
N LYS A 321 4.04 0.05 39.82
CA LYS A 321 5.06 0.20 40.87
C LYS A 321 5.99 -1.02 41.02
N SER A 322 5.50 -2.22 40.66
CA SER A 322 6.27 -3.47 40.69
C SER A 322 7.15 -3.70 39.43
N SER A 323 6.92 -2.93 38.40
CA SER A 323 7.65 -3.10 37.10
C SER A 323 9.08 -2.59 37.23
N LYS A 324 10.07 -3.43 36.91
CA LYS A 324 11.49 -3.06 36.92
C LYS A 324 11.99 -2.56 35.58
N GLU A 325 11.40 -3.05 34.49
CA GLU A 325 11.78 -2.69 33.10
C GLU A 325 10.54 -2.63 32.20
N VAL A 326 10.56 -1.72 31.22
CA VAL A 326 9.54 -1.64 30.16
C VAL A 326 10.21 -1.31 28.83
N ALA A 327 9.94 -2.09 27.79
CA ALA A 327 10.41 -1.83 26.43
C ALA A 327 9.62 -0.67 25.80
N VAL A 328 10.31 0.31 25.24
CA VAL A 328 9.75 1.45 24.53
C VAL A 328 10.42 1.60 23.15
N SER A 329 9.85 2.41 22.26
CA SER A 329 10.43 2.63 20.93
C SER A 329 11.86 3.18 20.93
N ALA A 330 12.24 3.89 22.00
CA ALA A 330 13.57 4.48 22.18
C ALA A 330 14.59 3.52 22.87
N GLY A 331 14.19 2.30 23.25
CA GLY A 331 15.02 1.35 23.99
C GLY A 331 14.28 0.70 25.15
N LYS A 332 14.87 0.64 26.34
CA LYS A 332 14.24 0.14 27.56
C LYS A 332 14.30 1.17 28.67
N ILE A 333 13.19 1.40 29.34
CA ILE A 333 13.14 2.19 30.57
C ILE A 333 13.27 1.25 31.75
N LYS A 334 14.31 1.45 32.57
CA LYS A 334 14.59 0.69 33.79
C LYS A 334 14.32 1.58 35.00
N ILE A 335 13.63 1.01 36.00
CA ILE A 335 13.29 1.69 37.26
C ILE A 335 13.95 0.95 38.42
N SER A 336 14.64 1.67 39.30
CA SER A 336 15.30 1.12 40.46
C SER A 336 15.33 2.13 41.61
N VAL A 337 15.52 1.63 42.85
CA VAL A 337 15.77 2.49 44.00
C VAL A 337 17.26 2.82 44.07
N ALA A 338 17.60 4.08 44.32
CA ALA A 338 18.97 4.53 44.46
C ALA A 338 19.26 5.02 45.88
N LYS A 339 20.46 4.71 46.43
CA LYS A 339 20.90 5.20 47.75
C LYS A 339 21.57 6.57 47.67
N LYS A 340 22.10 6.93 46.51
CA LYS A 340 22.80 8.22 46.26
C LYS A 340 22.57 8.64 44.81
N ILE A 341 22.57 9.94 44.54
CA ILE A 341 22.64 10.51 43.22
C ILE A 341 24.07 10.30 42.71
N SER A 342 24.21 9.59 41.60
CA SER A 342 25.46 9.52 40.83
C SER A 342 25.38 10.53 39.68
N LYS A 343 26.26 10.44 38.71
CA LYS A 343 26.28 11.34 37.57
C LYS A 343 24.91 11.30 36.85
N GLN A 344 24.21 12.44 36.88
CA GLN A 344 22.96 12.63 36.13
C GLN A 344 23.31 13.01 34.69
N ASP A 345 22.68 12.36 33.72
CA ASP A 345 22.78 12.71 32.30
C ASP A 345 21.39 12.71 31.65
N LEU A 346 21.32 12.86 30.34
CA LEU A 346 20.05 12.96 29.62
C LEU A 346 19.26 11.65 29.64
N ASP A 347 19.94 10.51 29.73
CA ASP A 347 19.34 9.17 29.75
C ASP A 347 19.11 8.61 31.18
N VAL A 348 19.55 9.34 32.23
CA VAL A 348 19.41 8.95 33.63
C VAL A 348 18.88 10.08 34.49
N ILE A 349 17.75 9.83 35.15
CA ILE A 349 17.12 10.80 36.03
C ILE A 349 16.94 10.21 37.45
N TYR A 350 17.03 11.08 38.47
CA TYR A 350 16.78 10.77 39.88
C TYR A 350 15.59 11.59 40.36
N LEU A 351 14.65 10.91 41.02
CA LEU A 351 13.33 11.44 41.39
C LEU A 351 13.08 11.21 42.87
N ASP A 352 12.31 12.11 43.46
CA ASP A 352 11.71 11.88 44.76
C ASP A 352 10.58 10.86 44.65
N SER A 353 10.76 9.66 45.26
CA SER A 353 9.81 8.56 45.19
C SER A 353 8.43 8.94 45.74
N ALA A 354 8.36 9.84 46.72
CA ALA A 354 7.12 10.29 47.32
C ALA A 354 6.23 11.14 46.40
N LYS A 355 6.83 11.71 45.34
CA LYS A 355 6.13 12.53 44.33
C LYS A 355 5.58 11.72 43.15
N LEU A 356 5.84 10.41 43.09
CA LEU A 356 5.45 9.53 41.98
C LEU A 356 4.07 8.92 42.24
N ASP A 357 3.09 9.29 41.43
CA ASP A 357 1.76 8.68 41.40
C ASP A 357 1.73 7.57 40.34
N PHE A 358 1.72 6.32 40.77
CA PHE A 358 1.61 5.15 39.91
C PHE A 358 0.16 4.81 39.53
N PRO A 359 -0.12 4.13 38.39
CA PRO A 359 0.87 3.70 37.37
C PRO A 359 1.45 4.90 36.62
N LEU A 360 2.74 4.83 36.28
CA LEU A 360 3.33 5.79 35.36
C LEU A 360 2.92 5.42 33.93
N ARG A 361 2.94 6.40 33.03
CA ARG A 361 2.59 6.19 31.62
C ARG A 361 3.65 6.76 30.72
N VAL A 362 4.08 5.94 29.74
CA VAL A 362 4.94 6.38 28.63
C VAL A 362 4.08 6.57 27.39
N ARG A 363 4.15 7.72 26.74
CA ARG A 363 3.43 8.03 25.51
C ARG A 363 4.19 9.04 24.65
N SER A 364 3.74 9.21 23.40
CA SER A 364 4.19 10.29 22.53
C SER A 364 3.72 11.65 23.03
N VAL A 365 4.40 12.72 22.61
CA VAL A 365 4.03 14.11 22.90
C VAL A 365 2.69 14.45 22.26
N LEU A 366 1.81 15.09 23.01
CA LEU A 366 0.53 15.60 22.54
C LEU A 366 0.54 17.13 22.43
N SER A 367 -0.37 17.65 21.61
CA SER A 367 -0.57 19.10 21.54
C SER A 367 -1.02 19.65 22.89
N GLY A 368 -0.36 20.71 23.37
CA GLY A 368 -0.65 21.32 24.66
C GLY A 368 0.17 20.80 25.83
N ASP A 369 0.97 19.72 25.67
CA ASP A 369 1.87 19.21 26.71
C ASP A 369 2.81 20.28 27.23
N TYR A 370 2.95 20.33 28.57
CA TYR A 370 3.86 21.24 29.23
C TYR A 370 4.50 20.59 30.47
N PHE A 371 5.68 21.10 30.82
CA PHE A 371 6.44 20.67 31.98
C PHE A 371 7.25 21.85 32.56
N TYR A 372 7.89 21.63 33.67
CA TYR A 372 8.79 22.58 34.31
C TYR A 372 10.23 22.05 34.17
N PRO A 373 10.99 22.50 33.15
CA PRO A 373 12.30 21.93 32.89
C PRO A 373 13.25 22.13 34.07
N PHE A 374 13.88 21.06 34.54
CA PHE A 374 14.86 21.13 35.64
C PHE A 374 15.97 22.15 35.33
N GLY A 375 16.26 23.04 36.28
CA GLY A 375 17.24 24.12 36.14
C GLY A 375 16.76 25.32 35.30
N MET A 376 15.46 25.40 35.01
CA MET A 376 14.86 26.56 34.31
C MET A 376 13.68 27.12 35.11
N ASN A 377 13.50 28.44 35.09
CA ASN A 377 12.35 29.04 35.76
C ASN A 377 11.08 28.92 34.94
N GLY A 378 10.02 28.38 35.55
CA GLY A 378 8.65 28.42 35.04
C GLY A 378 8.24 27.30 34.09
N LYS A 379 6.99 27.39 33.66
CA LYS A 379 6.29 26.42 32.83
C LYS A 379 6.67 26.59 31.37
N LYS A 380 7.00 25.50 30.66
CA LYS A 380 7.34 25.51 29.23
C LYS A 380 6.54 24.46 28.48
N LYS A 381 5.98 24.82 27.29
CA LYS A 381 5.36 23.83 26.41
C LYS A 381 6.44 22.90 25.87
N VAL A 382 6.17 21.58 25.82
CA VAL A 382 7.10 20.58 25.28
C VAL A 382 7.48 20.90 23.84
N SER A 383 6.51 21.32 23.01
CA SER A 383 6.76 21.72 21.61
C SER A 383 7.75 22.91 21.49
N LYS A 384 7.67 23.89 22.41
CA LYS A 384 8.61 25.02 22.45
C LYS A 384 9.98 24.57 22.94
N TYR A 385 10.04 23.72 23.96
CA TYR A 385 11.27 23.13 24.46
C TYR A 385 12.01 22.38 23.34
N LEU A 386 11.32 21.47 22.60
CA LEU A 386 11.91 20.72 21.49
C LEU A 386 12.39 21.62 20.34
N LYS A 387 11.73 22.78 20.13
CA LYS A 387 12.19 23.77 19.15
C LYS A 387 13.49 24.44 19.59
N ASP A 388 13.59 24.81 20.85
CA ASP A 388 14.77 25.48 21.43
C ASP A 388 15.98 24.55 21.47
N GLU A 389 15.75 23.23 21.72
CA GLU A 389 16.78 22.17 21.63
C GLU A 389 17.13 21.80 20.17
N LYS A 390 16.56 22.51 19.17
CA LYS A 390 16.80 22.28 17.73
C LYS A 390 16.48 20.84 17.26
N THR A 391 15.58 20.17 17.99
CA THR A 391 15.13 18.81 17.60
C THR A 391 14.50 18.85 16.21
N SER A 392 14.92 17.94 15.31
CA SER A 392 14.34 17.86 13.98
C SER A 392 12.85 17.54 14.04
N VAL A 393 12.09 17.91 13.00
CA VAL A 393 10.64 17.64 12.97
C VAL A 393 10.35 16.14 13.06
N PHE A 394 11.20 15.29 12.45
CA PHE A 394 11.07 13.84 12.51
C PHE A 394 11.42 13.25 13.87
N ASP A 395 12.37 13.84 14.56
CA ASP A 395 12.75 13.37 15.90
C ASP A 395 11.74 13.82 16.94
N LYS A 396 11.04 14.95 16.73
CA LYS A 396 9.91 15.36 17.59
C LYS A 396 8.80 14.31 17.66
N ASP A 397 8.50 13.64 16.55
CA ASP A 397 7.48 12.60 16.52
C ASP A 397 7.90 11.31 17.25
N LYS A 398 9.22 11.13 17.47
CA LYS A 398 9.77 9.98 18.21
C LYS A 398 9.96 10.27 19.69
N VAL A 399 9.85 11.53 20.10
CA VAL A 399 10.03 11.92 21.51
C VAL A 399 8.91 11.32 22.36
N LEU A 400 9.33 10.61 23.40
CA LEU A 400 8.43 10.07 24.40
C LEU A 400 8.42 10.95 25.64
N ILE A 401 7.29 10.97 26.33
CA ILE A 401 7.18 11.54 27.67
C ILE A 401 6.82 10.44 28.67
N LEU A 402 7.37 10.56 29.88
CA LEU A 402 6.95 9.80 31.02
C LEU A 402 6.10 10.71 31.91
N GLU A 403 4.89 10.26 32.28
CA GLU A 403 3.97 11.03 33.11
C GLU A 403 3.40 10.18 34.25
N THR A 404 2.87 10.83 35.28
CA THR A 404 2.14 10.20 36.38
C THR A 404 0.71 9.82 35.97
N SER A 405 0.04 9.00 36.78
CA SER A 405 -1.41 8.71 36.64
C SER A 405 -2.30 9.97 36.66
N LYS A 406 -1.79 11.08 37.20
CA LYS A 406 -2.46 12.40 37.22
C LYS A 406 -2.08 13.28 36.02
N ASN A 407 -1.53 12.72 34.95
CA ASN A 407 -1.11 13.42 33.72
C ASN A 407 -0.06 14.54 33.97
N LYS A 408 0.76 14.43 35.00
CA LYS A 408 1.88 15.34 35.20
C LYS A 408 3.13 14.73 34.54
N ILE A 409 3.73 15.47 33.60
CA ILE A 409 4.96 15.05 32.95
C ILE A 409 6.08 15.00 33.96
N ILE A 410 6.81 13.89 34.01
CA ILE A 410 7.96 13.65 34.86
C ILE A 410 9.25 13.90 34.08
N TRP A 411 9.28 13.41 32.83
CA TRP A 411 10.48 13.39 32.01
C TRP A 411 10.14 13.45 30.53
N VAL A 412 10.79 14.36 29.82
CA VAL A 412 10.92 14.27 28.37
C VAL A 412 12.04 13.27 28.12
N VAL A 413 11.69 12.03 27.77
CA VAL A 413 12.57 10.87 27.81
C VAL A 413 13.83 11.06 26.98
N GLY A 414 15.00 10.83 27.60
CA GLY A 414 16.30 11.04 26.98
C GLY A 414 16.68 12.52 26.79
N MET A 415 15.96 13.47 27.45
CA MET A 415 16.21 14.91 27.31
C MET A 415 16.22 15.64 28.67
N ARG A 416 15.06 15.95 29.25
CA ARG A 416 15.01 16.81 30.43
C ARG A 416 13.97 16.32 31.45
N LEU A 417 14.37 16.30 32.71
CA LEU A 417 13.54 16.05 33.88
C LEU A 417 12.61 17.25 34.14
N ASP A 418 11.42 16.99 34.69
CA ASP A 418 10.55 18.03 35.28
C ASP A 418 10.98 18.33 36.73
N ASP A 419 11.24 19.59 37.02
CA ASP A 419 11.79 20.06 38.31
C ASP A 419 10.90 19.73 39.52
N ARG A 420 9.59 19.64 39.32
CA ARG A 420 8.65 19.28 40.40
C ARG A 420 8.92 17.91 41.02
N PHE A 421 9.58 17.02 40.30
CA PHE A 421 9.91 15.65 40.72
C PHE A 421 11.38 15.52 41.14
N SER A 422 12.14 16.59 41.11
CA SER A 422 13.56 16.57 41.52
C SER A 422 13.75 16.17 42.96
N VAL A 423 14.89 15.57 43.25
CA VAL A 423 15.35 15.23 44.57
C VAL A 423 15.74 16.50 45.33
N THR A 424 15.31 16.61 46.58
CA THR A 424 15.60 17.71 47.50
C THR A 424 16.23 17.18 48.80
N ASP A 425 16.72 18.07 49.66
CA ASP A 425 17.30 17.69 50.98
C ASP A 425 16.31 16.93 51.86
N ASN A 426 15.02 17.10 51.63
CA ASN A 426 13.94 16.43 52.37
C ASN A 426 13.52 15.07 51.78
N THR A 427 14.13 14.61 50.68
CA THR A 427 13.79 13.36 50.01
C THR A 427 14.28 12.17 50.81
N LYS A 428 13.34 11.28 51.20
CA LYS A 428 13.63 10.09 52.01
C LYS A 428 14.05 8.90 51.13
N GLU A 429 13.46 8.78 49.95
CA GLU A 429 13.73 7.65 49.03
C GLU A 429 13.87 8.18 47.62
N ILE A 430 14.90 7.69 46.91
CA ILE A 430 15.24 8.12 45.55
C ILE A 430 14.92 7.02 44.56
N THR A 431 14.09 7.33 43.56
CA THR A 431 13.87 6.47 42.38
C THR A 431 14.81 6.89 41.25
N LYS A 432 15.60 5.97 40.75
CA LYS A 432 16.40 6.11 39.52
C LYS A 432 15.61 5.59 38.35
N ILE A 433 15.45 6.36 37.29
CA ILE A 433 14.91 5.92 35.99
C ILE A 433 15.99 6.12 34.92
N GLU A 434 16.22 5.10 34.11
CA GLU A 434 17.27 5.04 33.12
C GLU A 434 16.74 4.55 31.77
N LEU A 435 17.08 5.27 30.70
CA LEU A 435 16.86 4.83 29.32
C LEU A 435 18.09 4.06 28.84
N ILE A 436 17.93 2.79 28.55
CA ILE A 436 18.94 1.93 27.94
C ILE A 436 18.60 1.82 26.46
N ARG A 437 19.42 2.41 25.62
CA ARG A 437 19.27 2.42 24.14
C ARG A 437 19.80 1.15 23.51
#